data_529dd405b0ac970a526fabeee2ca9e39
#
_entry.id   529dd405b0ac970a526fabeee2ca9e39
#
_cell.length_a   1.000
_cell.length_b   1.000
_cell.length_c   1.000
_cell.angle_alpha   90.00
_cell.angle_beta   90.00
_cell.angle_gamma   90.00
#
_symmetry.space_group_name_H-M   'P 1'
#
loop_
_entity.id
_entity.type
_entity.pdbx_description
1 polymer ?
#
loop_
_entity_poly.entity_id
_entity_poly.type
_entity_poly.pdbx_seq_one_letter_code
_entity_poly.pdbx_strand_id
1 'polypeptide(L)'
;AYITSCDDGRIYEKTETLSEEGRTLRMSGRISGINKWPDGYSVVVAGFSDESEYAVVTKTIPAVENDEIQVTMTGVSDKVTTIELCVINRLRKRVISFRSMDDLTAVDDTILMDVGTVDAGMYHGIQEKVFNTTCAHCHGGGSSAAGNLYLTEGKSYEALVNHPSKKV
;
A
#
# COMPACT_ATOMS: atom_id res chain seq x y z
N ALA A 1 43.86 15.50 7.61
CA ALA A 1 42.62 16.26 7.42
C ALA A 1 41.57 15.28 6.89
N TYR A 2 40.59 14.96 7.71
CA TYR A 2 39.45 14.14 7.29
C TYR A 2 38.41 15.08 6.66
N ILE A 3 38.17 14.94 5.38
CA ILE A 3 37.06 15.60 4.70
C ILE A 3 35.85 14.71 4.95
N THR A 4 34.98 15.15 5.87
CA THR A 4 33.63 14.61 5.98
C THR A 4 32.87 15.09 4.75
N SER A 5 32.65 14.21 3.78
CA SER A 5 31.73 14.44 2.69
C SER A 5 30.34 14.65 3.30
N CYS A 6 29.82 15.86 3.22
CA CYS A 6 28.42 16.10 3.45
C CYS A 6 27.64 15.34 2.40
N ASP A 7 26.79 14.44 2.84
CA ASP A 7 25.78 13.82 1.99
C ASP A 7 25.00 14.95 1.31
N ASP A 8 24.98 14.98 -0.01
CA ASP A 8 24.40 16.05 -0.82
C ASP A 8 22.85 16.06 -0.80
N GLY A 9 22.26 15.27 0.09
CA GLY A 9 20.81 15.20 0.26
C GLY A 9 20.08 14.55 -0.94
N ARG A 10 20.81 13.95 -1.89
CA ARG A 10 20.22 13.22 -2.99
C ARG A 10 19.69 11.89 -2.52
N ILE A 11 18.39 11.72 -2.62
CA ILE A 11 17.75 10.43 -2.42
C ILE A 11 18.01 9.61 -3.69
N TYR A 12 18.94 8.67 -3.61
CA TYR A 12 19.14 7.70 -4.67
C TYR A 12 17.98 6.70 -4.63
N GLU A 13 17.24 6.60 -5.72
CA GLU A 13 16.33 5.46 -5.91
C GLU A 13 17.16 4.18 -5.83
N LYS A 14 16.85 3.36 -4.84
CA LYS A 14 17.50 2.07 -4.69
C LYS A 14 17.05 1.23 -5.87
N THR A 15 17.91 1.04 -6.85
CA THR A 15 17.67 0.15 -7.99
C THR A 15 17.25 -1.21 -7.43
N GLU A 16 16.15 -1.77 -7.93
CA GLU A 16 15.72 -3.13 -7.57
C GLU A 16 16.87 -4.08 -7.93
N THR A 17 17.66 -4.46 -6.95
CA THR A 17 18.58 -5.58 -7.09
C THR A 17 17.72 -6.82 -7.09
N LEU A 18 17.53 -7.41 -8.28
CA LEU A 18 16.97 -8.73 -8.41
C LEU A 18 17.92 -9.70 -7.70
N SER A 19 17.63 -10.06 -6.49
CA SER A 19 18.28 -11.17 -5.82
C SER A 19 17.75 -12.44 -6.47
N GLU A 20 18.62 -13.20 -7.10
CA GLU A 20 18.26 -14.53 -7.64
C GLU A 20 18.06 -15.56 -6.52
N GLU A 21 18.49 -15.23 -5.29
CA GLU A 21 18.34 -16.06 -4.11
C GLU A 21 17.03 -15.77 -3.39
N GLY A 22 16.22 -16.79 -3.17
CA GLY A 22 14.96 -16.72 -2.44
C GLY A 22 13.79 -17.34 -3.21
N ARG A 23 12.67 -17.42 -2.52
CA ARG A 23 11.43 -17.97 -3.08
C ARG A 23 10.81 -17.00 -4.09
N THR A 24 9.93 -17.55 -4.91
CA THR A 24 9.13 -16.77 -5.87
C THR A 24 7.71 -16.63 -5.34
N LEU A 25 7.16 -15.42 -5.40
CA LEU A 25 5.74 -15.17 -5.19
C LEU A 25 5.03 -15.10 -6.54
N ARG A 26 3.88 -15.77 -6.63
CA ARG A 26 2.87 -15.54 -7.68
C ARG A 26 1.60 -15.01 -7.04
N MET A 27 1.30 -13.76 -7.34
CA MET A 27 0.07 -13.11 -6.89
C MET A 27 -0.91 -13.01 -8.06
N SER A 28 -2.18 -13.32 -7.79
CA SER A 28 -3.28 -13.14 -8.75
C SER A 28 -4.43 -12.35 -8.13
N GLY A 29 -5.23 -11.71 -8.98
CA GLY A 29 -6.43 -11.00 -8.59
C GLY A 29 -6.83 -9.88 -9.53
N ARG A 30 -7.90 -9.18 -9.19
CA ARG A 30 -8.41 -8.00 -9.91
C ARG A 30 -8.18 -6.76 -9.06
N ILE A 31 -7.36 -5.84 -9.55
CA ILE A 31 -6.96 -4.65 -8.78
C ILE A 31 -7.32 -3.42 -9.60
N SER A 32 -8.17 -2.57 -9.05
CA SER A 32 -8.55 -1.28 -9.63
C SER A 32 -7.93 -0.11 -8.88
N GLY A 33 -7.98 1.09 -9.46
CA GLY A 33 -7.56 2.33 -8.79
C GLY A 33 -6.05 2.53 -8.65
N ILE A 34 -5.23 1.73 -9.32
CA ILE A 34 -3.76 1.76 -9.25
C ILE A 34 -3.21 3.14 -9.64
N ASN A 35 -3.79 3.78 -10.65
CA ASN A 35 -3.37 5.08 -11.17
C ASN A 35 -3.93 6.28 -10.38
N LYS A 36 -4.59 6.05 -9.25
CA LYS A 36 -5.22 7.11 -8.44
C LYS A 36 -4.31 7.69 -7.36
N TRP A 37 -3.05 7.27 -7.33
CA TRP A 37 -2.07 7.74 -6.37
C TRP A 37 -1.20 8.85 -6.97
N PRO A 38 -0.85 9.88 -6.17
CA PRO A 38 0.05 10.94 -6.63
C PRO A 38 1.49 10.42 -6.83
N ASP A 39 2.29 11.19 -7.53
CA ASP A 39 3.71 10.90 -7.74
C ASP A 39 4.44 10.64 -6.43
N GLY A 40 5.26 9.59 -6.43
CA GLY A 40 6.02 9.17 -5.24
C GLY A 40 5.34 8.09 -4.41
N TYR A 41 4.15 7.66 -4.81
CA TYR A 41 3.44 6.52 -4.23
C TYR A 41 3.17 5.47 -5.30
N SER A 42 3.31 4.21 -4.94
CA SER A 42 3.10 3.10 -5.88
C SER A 42 2.33 1.98 -5.23
N VAL A 43 1.37 1.41 -5.97
CA VAL A 43 0.71 0.17 -5.61
C VAL A 43 1.64 -0.98 -5.97
N VAL A 44 1.96 -1.80 -5.00
CA VAL A 44 2.93 -2.89 -5.12
C VAL A 44 2.44 -4.15 -4.41
N VAL A 45 2.97 -5.29 -4.79
CA VAL A 45 3.11 -6.41 -3.87
C VAL A 45 4.50 -6.31 -3.23
N ALA A 46 4.57 -6.45 -1.91
CA ALA A 46 5.80 -6.23 -1.16
C ALA A 46 5.95 -7.25 -0.03
N GLY A 47 7.19 -7.64 0.23
CA GLY A 47 7.56 -8.45 1.38
C GLY A 47 8.16 -7.58 2.49
N PHE A 48 7.70 -7.78 3.71
CA PHE A 48 8.16 -7.07 4.91
C PHE A 48 8.71 -8.06 5.92
N SER A 49 9.61 -7.58 6.79
CA SER A 49 10.04 -8.26 8.00
C SER A 49 9.29 -7.71 9.21
N ASP A 50 9.24 -8.47 10.30
CA ASP A 50 8.60 -8.04 11.56
C ASP A 50 9.26 -6.80 12.17
N GLU A 51 10.51 -6.54 11.81
CA GLU A 51 11.31 -5.48 12.40
C GLU A 51 11.22 -4.14 11.66
N SER A 52 10.52 -4.10 10.50
CA SER A 52 10.62 -2.93 9.62
C SER A 52 9.35 -2.65 8.84
N GLU A 53 8.95 -1.38 8.80
CA GLU A 53 7.92 -0.87 7.89
C GLU A 53 8.41 -0.64 6.46
N TYR A 54 9.71 -0.87 6.20
CA TYR A 54 10.31 -0.74 4.87
C TYR A 54 10.34 -2.09 4.18
N ALA A 55 9.90 -2.13 2.94
CA ALA A 55 9.84 -3.37 2.18
C ALA A 55 11.23 -3.93 1.90
N VAL A 56 11.39 -5.23 2.14
CA VAL A 56 12.59 -6.01 1.80
C VAL A 56 12.65 -6.22 0.29
N VAL A 57 11.52 -6.62 -0.29
CA VAL A 57 11.36 -6.88 -1.73
C VAL A 57 10.04 -6.29 -2.20
N THR A 58 9.98 -5.78 -3.43
CA THR A 58 8.76 -5.20 -4.01
C THR A 58 8.62 -5.55 -5.49
N LYS A 59 7.38 -5.61 -5.94
CA LYS A 59 7.03 -5.66 -7.36
C LYS A 59 5.85 -4.73 -7.63
N THR A 60 6.04 -3.80 -8.54
CA THR A 60 4.99 -2.88 -8.96
C THR A 60 3.85 -3.61 -9.65
N ILE A 61 2.63 -3.26 -9.31
CA ILE A 61 1.43 -3.79 -9.95
C ILE A 61 1.22 -3.06 -11.28
N PRO A 62 1.07 -3.78 -12.40
CA PRO A 62 0.76 -3.15 -13.68
C PRO A 62 -0.61 -2.49 -13.63
N ALA A 63 -0.71 -1.29 -14.21
CA ALA A 63 -1.92 -0.50 -14.24
C ALA A 63 -2.89 -1.02 -15.33
N VAL A 64 -3.44 -2.20 -15.11
CA VAL A 64 -4.47 -2.80 -15.95
C VAL A 64 -5.78 -2.75 -15.19
N GLU A 65 -6.75 -1.99 -15.67
CA GLU A 65 -8.04 -1.85 -14.99
C GLU A 65 -8.99 -3.00 -15.39
N ASN A 66 -9.67 -3.55 -14.37
CA ASN A 66 -10.76 -4.53 -14.46
C ASN A 66 -10.40 -5.91 -15.01
N ASP A 67 -9.17 -6.18 -15.37
CA ASP A 67 -8.73 -7.50 -15.76
C ASP A 67 -8.08 -8.26 -14.60
N GLU A 68 -8.14 -9.58 -14.67
CA GLU A 68 -7.38 -10.44 -13.79
C GLU A 68 -5.90 -10.33 -14.14
N ILE A 69 -5.10 -9.98 -13.15
CA ILE A 69 -3.66 -9.85 -13.32
C ILE A 69 -2.93 -10.97 -12.59
N GLN A 70 -1.78 -11.34 -13.13
CA GLN A 70 -0.79 -12.17 -12.46
C GLN A 70 0.53 -11.41 -12.36
N VAL A 71 1.08 -11.37 -11.16
CA VAL A 71 2.35 -10.71 -10.86
C VAL A 71 3.29 -11.73 -10.26
N THR A 72 4.50 -11.80 -10.78
CA THR A 72 5.56 -12.65 -10.25
C THR A 72 6.63 -11.77 -9.61
N MET A 73 6.94 -12.03 -8.35
CA MET A 73 8.00 -11.38 -7.59
C MET A 73 9.00 -12.43 -7.15
N THR A 74 10.25 -12.29 -7.56
CA THR A 74 11.38 -13.15 -7.17
C THR A 74 12.15 -12.56 -6.00
N GLY A 75 13.03 -13.33 -5.39
CA GLY A 75 13.90 -12.85 -4.31
C GLY A 75 13.20 -12.65 -2.97
N VAL A 76 12.15 -13.44 -2.69
CA VAL A 76 11.51 -13.46 -1.37
C VAL A 76 12.39 -14.24 -0.40
N SER A 77 13.27 -13.52 0.28
CA SER A 77 14.22 -14.10 1.24
C SER A 77 13.54 -14.56 2.53
N ASP A 78 14.25 -15.32 3.34
CA ASP A 78 13.77 -15.80 4.65
C ASP A 78 13.56 -14.68 5.68
N LYS A 79 14.04 -13.47 5.39
CA LYS A 79 13.76 -12.29 6.21
C LYS A 79 12.33 -11.77 6.07
N VAL A 80 11.64 -12.17 5.00
CA VAL A 80 10.26 -11.77 4.76
C VAL A 80 9.35 -12.66 5.59
N THR A 81 8.57 -12.03 6.45
CA THR A 81 7.58 -12.68 7.33
C THR A 81 6.15 -12.42 6.88
N THR A 82 5.95 -11.31 6.15
CA THR A 82 4.61 -10.92 5.64
C THR A 82 4.71 -10.45 4.20
N ILE A 83 3.77 -10.85 3.36
CA ILE A 83 3.59 -10.33 2.00
C ILE A 83 2.29 -9.53 1.96
N GLU A 84 2.34 -8.35 1.37
CA GLU A 84 1.20 -7.44 1.29
C GLU A 84 0.99 -6.89 -0.12
N LEU A 85 -0.29 -6.78 -0.52
CA LEU A 85 -0.70 -5.83 -1.55
C LEU A 85 -0.89 -4.48 -0.86
N CYS A 86 -0.06 -3.52 -1.17
CA CYS A 86 0.00 -2.26 -0.43
C CYS A 86 0.43 -1.08 -1.29
N VAL A 87 0.39 0.11 -0.70
CA VAL A 87 1.03 1.31 -1.24
C VAL A 87 2.29 1.59 -0.45
N ILE A 88 3.35 1.87 -1.16
CA ILE A 88 4.62 2.33 -0.59
C ILE A 88 4.97 3.73 -1.11
N ASN A 89 5.77 4.45 -0.35
CA ASN A 89 6.38 5.69 -0.78
C ASN A 89 7.74 5.44 -1.50
N ARG A 90 8.41 6.51 -1.94
CA ARG A 90 9.72 6.44 -2.62
C ARG A 90 10.82 5.75 -1.79
N LEU A 91 10.71 5.81 -0.46
CA LEU A 91 11.64 5.12 0.45
C LEU A 91 11.25 3.66 0.69
N ARG A 92 10.25 3.14 -0.02
CA ARG A 92 9.68 1.80 0.16
C ARG A 92 9.04 1.58 1.53
N LYS A 93 8.68 2.67 2.22
CA LYS A 93 7.93 2.59 3.47
C LYS A 93 6.46 2.30 3.16
N ARG A 94 5.87 1.34 3.89
CA ARG A 94 4.44 1.05 3.84
C ARG A 94 3.61 2.26 4.21
N VAL A 95 2.61 2.57 3.41
CA VAL A 95 1.66 3.67 3.61
C VAL A 95 0.28 3.11 3.97
N ILE A 96 -0.25 2.23 3.13
CA ILE A 96 -1.54 1.55 3.33
C ILE A 96 -1.41 0.11 2.86
N SER A 97 -1.94 -0.85 3.64
CA SER A 97 -2.07 -2.26 3.26
C SER A 97 -3.51 -2.59 2.92
N PHE A 98 -3.75 -3.21 1.76
CA PHE A 98 -5.07 -3.67 1.31
C PHE A 98 -5.30 -5.15 1.61
N ARG A 99 -4.28 -5.99 1.42
CA ARG A 99 -4.28 -7.42 1.73
C ARG A 99 -2.95 -7.81 2.31
N SER A 100 -2.99 -8.72 3.28
CA SER A 100 -1.81 -9.23 3.97
C SER A 100 -1.86 -10.74 4.06
N MET A 101 -0.71 -11.38 3.96
CA MET A 101 -0.54 -12.82 4.07
C MET A 101 0.72 -13.14 4.88
N ASP A 102 0.54 -13.86 5.99
CA ASP A 102 1.62 -14.27 6.91
C ASP A 102 2.00 -15.74 6.70
N ASP A 103 1.10 -16.54 6.13
CA ASP A 103 1.42 -17.92 5.74
C ASP A 103 2.19 -17.91 4.40
N LEU A 104 3.50 -18.00 4.50
CA LEU A 104 4.42 -18.01 3.36
C LEU A 104 4.85 -19.42 2.96
N THR A 105 3.99 -20.41 3.18
CA THR A 105 4.24 -21.79 2.73
C THR A 105 4.41 -21.81 1.21
N ALA A 106 5.53 -22.37 0.76
CA ALA A 106 5.87 -22.48 -0.65
C ALA A 106 5.72 -23.93 -1.13
N VAL A 107 5.27 -24.10 -2.36
CA VAL A 107 5.30 -25.37 -3.09
C VAL A 107 6.26 -25.19 -4.25
N ASP A 108 7.29 -26.03 -4.33
CA ASP A 108 8.36 -25.92 -5.33
C ASP A 108 8.95 -24.48 -5.37
N ASP A 109 9.32 -23.95 -4.19
CA ASP A 109 9.84 -22.59 -3.97
C ASP A 109 8.90 -21.46 -4.43
N THR A 110 7.63 -21.77 -4.68
CA THR A 110 6.63 -20.79 -5.09
C THR A 110 5.57 -20.57 -4.01
N ILE A 111 5.41 -19.31 -3.60
CA ILE A 111 4.35 -18.84 -2.71
C ILE A 111 3.19 -18.36 -3.58
N LEU A 112 1.97 -18.77 -3.25
CA LEU A 112 0.77 -18.36 -3.99
C LEU A 112 -0.06 -17.39 -3.13
N MET A 113 -0.44 -16.26 -3.72
CA MET A 113 -1.30 -15.26 -3.08
C MET A 113 -2.44 -14.87 -4.02
N ASP A 114 -3.66 -15.18 -3.63
CA ASP A 114 -4.86 -14.67 -4.30
C ASP A 114 -5.42 -13.49 -3.49
N VAL A 115 -5.45 -12.32 -4.09
CA VAL A 115 -5.96 -11.09 -3.43
C VAL A 115 -7.44 -10.86 -3.73
N GLY A 116 -8.05 -11.67 -4.62
CA GLY A 116 -9.42 -11.49 -5.05
C GLY A 116 -9.64 -10.18 -5.80
N THR A 117 -10.74 -9.50 -5.53
CA THR A 117 -11.04 -8.18 -6.10
C THR A 117 -10.72 -7.10 -5.06
N VAL A 118 -9.88 -6.14 -5.43
CA VAL A 118 -9.42 -5.06 -4.56
C VAL A 118 -9.52 -3.71 -5.29
N ASP A 119 -10.14 -2.73 -4.65
CA ASP A 119 -10.00 -1.32 -5.04
C ASP A 119 -8.80 -0.74 -4.27
N ALA A 120 -7.71 -0.51 -4.98
CA ALA A 120 -6.48 0.09 -4.46
C ALA A 120 -6.45 1.61 -4.68
N GLY A 121 -7.57 2.24 -5.00
CA GLY A 121 -7.67 3.69 -5.17
C GLY A 121 -7.39 4.44 -3.87
N MET A 122 -6.76 5.61 -3.99
CA MET A 122 -6.34 6.41 -2.84
C MET A 122 -7.50 6.74 -1.91
N TYR A 123 -8.62 7.22 -2.47
CA TYR A 123 -9.76 7.61 -1.64
C TYR A 123 -10.39 6.41 -0.92
N HIS A 124 -10.53 5.28 -1.61
CA HIS A 124 -11.01 4.03 -1.00
C HIS A 124 -10.10 3.59 0.16
N GLY A 125 -8.79 3.63 -0.05
CA GLY A 125 -7.81 3.31 0.99
C GLY A 125 -7.94 4.23 2.22
N ILE A 126 -8.09 5.55 2.01
CA ILE A 126 -8.31 6.51 3.09
C ILE A 126 -9.65 6.22 3.81
N GLN A 127 -10.71 5.98 3.06
CA GLN A 127 -12.01 5.66 3.64
C GLN A 127 -11.94 4.42 4.53
N GLU A 128 -11.40 3.33 3.99
CA GLU A 128 -11.37 2.04 4.67
C GLU A 128 -10.42 2.03 5.87
N LYS A 129 -9.21 2.57 5.71
CA LYS A 129 -8.13 2.43 6.70
C LYS A 129 -8.00 3.61 7.66
N VAL A 130 -8.59 4.75 7.35
CA VAL A 130 -8.50 5.95 8.20
C VAL A 130 -9.88 6.35 8.70
N PHE A 131 -10.82 6.64 7.81
CA PHE A 131 -12.11 7.16 8.23
C PHE A 131 -12.93 6.11 8.99
N ASN A 132 -13.10 4.92 8.44
CA ASN A 132 -13.88 3.87 9.06
C ASN A 132 -13.27 3.36 10.37
N THR A 133 -11.94 3.36 10.49
CA THR A 133 -11.25 2.82 11.67
C THR A 133 -11.13 3.82 12.81
N THR A 134 -11.03 5.11 12.52
CA THR A 134 -10.71 6.14 13.52
C THR A 134 -11.74 7.27 13.55
N CYS A 135 -11.96 7.92 12.40
CA CYS A 135 -12.69 9.19 12.36
C CYS A 135 -14.21 9.02 12.49
N ALA A 136 -14.75 7.92 11.95
CA ALA A 136 -16.18 7.65 11.95
C ALA A 136 -16.76 7.39 13.36
N HIS A 137 -15.92 7.14 14.37
CA HIS A 137 -16.36 7.06 15.77
C HIS A 137 -17.06 8.34 16.24
N CYS A 138 -16.54 9.51 15.85
CA CYS A 138 -17.10 10.81 16.18
C CYS A 138 -17.86 11.43 15.00
N HIS A 139 -17.46 11.09 13.76
CA HIS A 139 -17.97 11.63 12.51
C HIS A 139 -18.77 10.58 11.72
N GLY A 140 -19.35 9.60 12.42
CA GLY A 140 -20.09 8.49 11.83
C GLY A 140 -21.59 8.73 11.77
N GLY A 141 -22.31 7.61 11.71
CA GLY A 141 -23.76 7.60 11.61
C GLY A 141 -24.46 8.00 12.90
N GLY A 142 -25.58 8.67 12.76
CA GLY A 142 -26.45 9.14 13.82
C GLY A 142 -27.11 10.46 13.40
N SER A 143 -27.97 11.00 14.26
CA SER A 143 -28.67 12.27 13.98
C SER A 143 -27.76 13.50 14.09
N SER A 144 -26.55 13.35 14.63
CA SER A 144 -25.59 14.45 14.76
C SER A 144 -24.14 13.93 14.80
N ALA A 145 -23.45 14.02 13.69
CA ALA A 145 -21.99 13.85 13.67
C ALA A 145 -21.31 15.10 14.25
N ALA A 146 -20.17 14.93 14.93
CA ALA A 146 -19.41 16.04 15.48
C ALA A 146 -19.12 17.10 14.38
N GLY A 147 -19.47 18.34 14.64
CA GLY A 147 -19.35 19.46 13.69
C GLY A 147 -20.17 19.32 12.40
N ASN A 148 -21.18 18.48 12.37
CA ASN A 148 -21.95 18.13 11.17
C ASN A 148 -21.09 17.61 10.01
N LEU A 149 -19.92 17.02 10.32
CA LEU A 149 -19.03 16.40 9.36
C LEU A 149 -19.25 14.88 9.39
N TYR A 150 -19.69 14.32 8.27
CA TYR A 150 -19.95 12.89 8.12
C TYR A 150 -18.81 12.25 7.33
N LEU A 151 -18.04 11.35 7.97
CA LEU A 151 -16.92 10.63 7.37
C LEU A 151 -17.21 9.15 7.11
N THR A 152 -18.49 8.80 7.00
CA THR A 152 -18.91 7.46 6.60
C THR A 152 -18.84 7.30 5.09
N GLU A 153 -18.74 6.04 4.65
CA GLU A 153 -18.77 5.69 3.24
C GLU A 153 -19.98 6.30 2.52
N GLY A 154 -19.78 6.82 1.33
CA GLY A 154 -20.81 7.49 0.53
C GLY A 154 -21.10 8.94 0.95
N LYS A 155 -20.65 9.41 2.12
CA LYS A 155 -20.86 10.80 2.58
C LYS A 155 -19.57 11.60 2.72
N SER A 156 -18.49 10.93 3.03
CA SER A 156 -17.19 11.57 3.32
C SER A 156 -16.63 12.35 2.11
N TYR A 157 -16.77 11.80 0.92
CA TYR A 157 -16.28 12.46 -0.29
C TYR A 157 -16.99 13.79 -0.52
N GLU A 158 -18.30 13.78 -0.47
CA GLU A 158 -19.12 15.00 -0.64
C GLU A 158 -18.88 16.02 0.48
N ALA A 159 -18.60 15.53 1.70
CA ALA A 159 -18.36 16.40 2.84
C ALA A 159 -16.98 17.07 2.84
N LEU A 160 -16.00 16.51 2.15
CA LEU A 160 -14.59 16.97 2.18
C LEU A 160 -14.13 17.59 0.87
N VAL A 161 -14.56 17.02 -0.27
CA VAL A 161 -14.05 17.45 -1.59
C VAL A 161 -14.84 18.64 -2.07
N ASN A 162 -14.12 19.69 -2.51
CA ASN A 162 -14.69 20.96 -2.98
C ASN A 162 -15.49 21.74 -1.92
N HIS A 163 -15.36 21.43 -0.65
CA HIS A 163 -15.90 22.25 0.43
C HIS A 163 -14.86 23.20 1.00
N PRO A 164 -15.21 24.49 1.17
CA PRO A 164 -14.30 25.43 1.82
C PRO A 164 -14.10 25.03 3.30
N SER A 165 -12.86 25.08 3.76
CA SER A 165 -12.53 24.89 5.16
C SER A 165 -13.32 25.89 6.02
N LYS A 166 -14.10 25.39 6.97
CA LYS A 166 -14.70 26.25 7.99
C LYS A 166 -13.58 26.65 8.96
N LYS A 167 -13.00 27.83 8.75
CA LYS A 167 -12.16 28.42 9.79
C LYS A 167 -13.04 28.69 11.02
N VAL A 168 -12.70 28.07 12.13
CA VAL A 168 -13.12 28.49 13.46
C VAL A 168 -12.21 29.60 13.93
#